data_2a249a67bc66f8b633898a6922c7bbaa
#
_entry.id   2a249a67bc66f8b633898a6922c7bbaa
#
_cell.length_a   1.000
_cell.length_b   1.000
_cell.length_c   1.000
_cell.angle_alpha   90.00
_cell.angle_beta   90.00
_cell.angle_gamma   90.00
#
_symmetry.space_group_name_H-M   'P 1'
#
loop_
_entity.id
_entity.type
_entity.pdbx_description
1 polymer ?
#
loop_
_entity_poly.entity_id
_entity_poly.type
_entity_poly.pdbx_seq_one_letter_code
_entity_poly.pdbx_strand_id
1 'polypeptide(L)'
;PKERVSTNMHFTVETAGDSAVNLVVSSEISRQTSANVARLAAAVRAQRIPGITDIVPTYCSVMVCYDRLTLTFDELEQNLSYLAQSEGAADESTSKLVEIPVAYGGDFGPDLNDVAAQAGISPDEVIRIHSSVDYPVAMLGFLPGFPYLSGLDARIHTPRLDTPRTAIPRGSVGIGGQQTGIYPLESPGGWRLIGRTPLLLFDAGGTREIPYAAGDTIRFVPISEAEFYRIAAEEGTDISDLANARSDYSSNGESGDARDVSGASSKREPLARARYSISQAAL
;
A
#
# COMPACT_ATOMS: atom_id res chain seq x y z
N PRO A 1 38.87 -1.87 -10.68
CA PRO A 1 38.17 -0.79 -11.30
C PRO A 1 36.66 -1.07 -11.15
N LYS A 2 35.99 -0.30 -10.29
CA LYS A 2 34.55 -0.34 -10.17
C LYS A 2 34.02 0.34 -11.43
N GLU A 3 33.25 -0.39 -12.25
CA GLU A 3 32.50 0.21 -13.36
C GLU A 3 31.60 1.30 -12.79
N ARG A 4 31.84 2.53 -13.20
CA ARG A 4 30.91 3.62 -12.99
C ARG A 4 29.70 3.39 -13.89
N VAL A 5 28.63 2.89 -13.30
CA VAL A 5 27.33 2.88 -13.96
C VAL A 5 26.89 4.33 -14.12
N SER A 6 26.88 4.83 -15.35
CA SER A 6 26.33 6.14 -15.70
C SER A 6 24.86 6.16 -15.29
N THR A 7 24.51 7.02 -14.32
CA THR A 7 23.16 7.14 -13.78
C THR A 7 22.42 8.34 -14.37
N ASN A 8 22.39 8.45 -15.71
CA ASN A 8 21.47 9.38 -16.37
C ASN A 8 20.02 8.96 -16.01
N MET A 9 19.33 9.77 -15.23
CA MET A 9 17.92 9.59 -14.94
C MET A 9 17.11 10.09 -16.14
N HIS A 10 16.59 9.15 -16.94
CA HIS A 10 15.71 9.49 -18.06
C HIS A 10 14.27 9.63 -17.56
N PHE A 11 13.65 10.76 -17.81
CA PHE A 11 12.24 11.02 -17.59
C PHE A 11 11.74 12.08 -18.57
N THR A 12 10.45 12.12 -18.81
CA THR A 12 9.76 13.20 -19.53
C THR A 12 8.97 14.04 -18.55
N VAL A 13 8.88 15.35 -18.82
CA VAL A 13 8.08 16.28 -18.00
C VAL A 13 6.73 16.47 -18.67
N GLU A 14 5.65 16.16 -17.97
CA GLU A 14 4.27 16.35 -18.43
C GLU A 14 3.54 17.27 -17.45
N THR A 15 2.74 18.21 -17.95
CA THR A 15 1.93 19.07 -17.09
C THR A 15 0.78 18.28 -16.46
N ALA A 16 0.53 18.51 -15.16
CA ALA A 16 -0.57 17.92 -14.39
C ALA A 16 -1.41 19.04 -13.76
N GLY A 17 -2.25 19.67 -14.57
CA GLY A 17 -2.97 20.88 -14.18
C GLY A 17 -2.08 22.13 -14.27
N ASP A 18 -2.33 23.12 -13.40
CA ASP A 18 -1.64 24.41 -13.40
C ASP A 18 -0.58 24.58 -12.28
N SER A 19 -0.50 23.62 -11.38
CA SER A 19 0.35 23.66 -10.18
C SER A 19 1.04 22.34 -9.88
N ALA A 20 1.13 21.44 -10.88
CA ALA A 20 1.89 20.21 -10.76
C ALA A 20 2.47 19.78 -12.12
N VAL A 21 3.53 18.98 -12.07
CA VAL A 21 4.10 18.27 -13.21
C VAL A 21 4.32 16.80 -12.86
N ASN A 22 4.19 15.91 -13.86
CA ASN A 22 4.59 14.52 -13.75
C ASN A 22 5.94 14.32 -14.44
N LEU A 23 6.88 13.74 -13.71
CA LEU A 23 8.16 13.26 -14.23
C LEU A 23 7.99 11.78 -14.57
N VAL A 24 7.65 11.46 -15.81
CA VAL A 24 7.35 10.09 -16.25
C VAL A 24 8.65 9.35 -16.56
N VAL A 25 8.91 8.28 -15.82
CA VAL A 25 10.11 7.43 -15.94
C VAL A 25 9.88 6.28 -16.93
N SER A 26 8.68 5.71 -16.93
CA SER A 26 8.31 4.55 -17.77
C SER A 26 6.80 4.43 -17.90
N SER A 27 6.33 3.67 -18.88
CA SER A 27 4.93 3.22 -18.98
C SER A 27 4.70 1.85 -18.37
N GLU A 28 5.76 1.16 -17.91
CA GLU A 28 5.67 -0.21 -17.39
C GLU A 28 5.99 -0.26 -15.89
N ILE A 29 5.12 -0.98 -15.16
CA ILE A 29 5.34 -1.27 -13.73
C ILE A 29 6.36 -2.39 -13.61
N SER A 30 7.51 -2.06 -13.01
CA SER A 30 8.56 -3.04 -12.69
C SER A 30 9.33 -2.63 -11.44
N ARG A 31 10.06 -3.58 -10.83
CA ARG A 31 10.97 -3.27 -9.71
C ARG A 31 11.99 -2.20 -10.10
N GLN A 32 12.54 -2.27 -11.32
CA GLN A 32 13.52 -1.32 -11.80
C GLN A 32 12.90 0.07 -11.97
N THR A 33 11.70 0.16 -12.54
CA THR A 33 10.97 1.42 -12.68
C THR A 33 10.69 2.04 -11.31
N SER A 34 10.19 1.26 -10.35
CA SER A 34 9.92 1.74 -8.98
C SER A 34 11.20 2.24 -8.29
N ALA A 35 12.33 1.53 -8.45
CA ALA A 35 13.62 1.98 -7.93
C ALA A 35 14.08 3.30 -8.55
N ASN A 36 13.91 3.47 -9.86
CA ASN A 36 14.24 4.69 -10.57
C ASN A 36 13.36 5.86 -10.12
N VAL A 37 12.05 5.62 -9.94
CA VAL A 37 11.09 6.60 -9.42
C VAL A 37 11.47 7.04 -8.00
N ALA A 38 11.80 6.10 -7.11
CA ALA A 38 12.23 6.41 -5.74
C ALA A 38 13.50 7.28 -5.73
N ARG A 39 14.50 6.93 -6.56
CA ARG A 39 15.73 7.71 -6.73
C ARG A 39 15.45 9.12 -7.26
N LEU A 40 14.58 9.25 -8.28
CA LEU A 40 14.19 10.53 -8.84
C LEU A 40 13.49 11.40 -7.79
N ALA A 41 12.54 10.85 -7.05
CA ALA A 41 11.85 11.56 -5.98
C ALA A 41 12.82 12.05 -4.88
N ALA A 42 13.79 11.21 -4.49
CA ALA A 42 14.83 11.58 -3.53
C ALA A 42 15.72 12.70 -4.08
N ALA A 43 16.12 12.64 -5.35
CA ALA A 43 16.94 13.64 -6.01
C ALA A 43 16.22 15.00 -6.08
N VAL A 44 14.93 15.01 -6.43
CA VAL A 44 14.11 16.24 -6.44
C VAL A 44 14.00 16.83 -5.03
N ARG A 45 13.75 16.00 -4.00
CA ARG A 45 13.70 16.45 -2.59
C ARG A 45 15.04 17.07 -2.13
N ALA A 46 16.15 16.46 -2.52
CA ALA A 46 17.50 16.94 -2.14
C ALA A 46 17.82 18.33 -2.69
N GLN A 47 17.22 18.72 -3.81
CA GLN A 47 17.42 20.07 -4.40
C GLN A 47 16.81 21.19 -3.55
N ARG A 48 15.82 20.88 -2.71
CA ARG A 48 15.13 21.88 -1.87
C ARG A 48 14.68 23.12 -2.64
N ILE A 49 14.16 22.93 -3.86
CA ILE A 49 13.73 24.04 -4.74
C ILE A 49 12.59 24.81 -4.04
N PRO A 50 12.77 26.12 -3.79
CA PRO A 50 11.72 26.95 -3.21
C PRO A 50 10.48 26.95 -4.10
N GLY A 51 9.29 26.84 -3.49
CA GLY A 51 8.03 26.79 -4.23
C GLY A 51 7.54 25.38 -4.51
N ILE A 52 8.34 24.32 -4.39
CA ILE A 52 7.83 22.94 -4.39
C ILE A 52 7.08 22.71 -3.08
N THR A 53 5.81 22.27 -3.21
CA THR A 53 4.91 22.05 -2.07
C THR A 53 4.77 20.57 -1.72
N ASP A 54 4.89 19.67 -2.72
CA ASP A 54 4.85 18.22 -2.49
C ASP A 54 5.58 17.45 -3.59
N ILE A 55 6.04 16.22 -3.28
CA ILE A 55 6.71 15.30 -4.20
C ILE A 55 6.14 13.91 -3.96
N VAL A 56 5.30 13.45 -4.89
CA VAL A 56 4.53 12.21 -4.76
C VAL A 56 5.06 11.18 -5.77
N PRO A 57 5.82 10.16 -5.33
CA PRO A 57 6.18 9.05 -6.20
C PRO A 57 4.95 8.18 -6.50
N THR A 58 4.93 7.60 -7.71
CA THR A 58 3.97 6.60 -8.15
C THR A 58 4.70 5.34 -8.64
N TYR A 59 4.03 4.42 -9.33
CA TYR A 59 4.70 3.26 -9.92
C TYR A 59 5.71 3.62 -11.03
N CYS A 60 5.37 4.61 -11.84
CA CYS A 60 6.09 4.93 -13.08
C CYS A 60 6.51 6.40 -13.20
N SER A 61 6.09 7.25 -12.27
CA SER A 61 6.34 8.69 -12.33
C SER A 61 6.52 9.31 -10.95
N VAL A 62 7.00 10.56 -10.92
CA VAL A 62 7.01 11.41 -9.74
C VAL A 62 6.18 12.64 -10.06
N MET A 63 5.09 12.87 -9.33
CA MET A 63 4.37 14.12 -9.39
C MET A 63 5.03 15.14 -8.47
N VAL A 64 5.35 16.30 -9.01
CA VAL A 64 5.92 17.45 -8.29
C VAL A 64 4.88 18.55 -8.27
N CYS A 65 4.35 18.85 -7.08
CA CYS A 65 3.43 19.96 -6.86
C CYS A 65 4.19 21.22 -6.50
N TYR A 66 3.74 22.38 -6.99
CA TYR A 66 4.40 23.63 -6.73
C TYR A 66 3.42 24.80 -6.60
N ASP A 67 3.83 25.82 -5.85
CA ASP A 67 3.13 27.10 -5.76
C ASP A 67 3.56 27.99 -6.94
N ARG A 68 2.68 28.17 -7.90
CA ARG A 68 2.93 28.97 -9.11
C ARG A 68 3.12 30.48 -8.85
N LEU A 69 2.82 30.96 -7.65
CA LEU A 69 3.13 32.35 -7.27
C LEU A 69 4.59 32.50 -6.82
N THR A 70 5.22 31.40 -6.44
CA THR A 70 6.61 31.38 -5.97
C THR A 70 7.57 30.79 -7.00
N LEU A 71 7.11 29.85 -7.84
CA LEU A 71 7.92 29.11 -8.82
C LEU A 71 7.11 28.97 -10.12
N THR A 72 7.64 29.46 -11.23
CA THR A 72 7.02 29.30 -12.54
C THR A 72 7.30 27.92 -13.12
N PHE A 73 6.49 27.50 -14.09
CA PHE A 73 6.70 26.23 -14.79
C PHE A 73 8.09 26.18 -15.47
N ASP A 74 8.49 27.27 -16.14
CA ASP A 74 9.76 27.33 -16.87
C ASP A 74 10.97 27.22 -15.92
N GLU A 75 10.91 27.85 -14.75
CA GLU A 75 11.95 27.72 -13.71
C GLU A 75 11.98 26.29 -13.13
N LEU A 76 10.81 25.69 -12.89
CA LEU A 76 10.74 24.32 -12.42
C LEU A 76 11.32 23.35 -13.46
N GLU A 77 10.93 23.47 -14.73
CA GLU A 77 11.42 22.63 -15.83
C GLU A 77 12.95 22.76 -15.99
N GLN A 78 13.51 23.99 -15.90
CA GLN A 78 14.95 24.19 -15.91
C GLN A 78 15.67 23.46 -14.78
N ASN A 79 15.18 23.59 -13.55
CA ASN A 79 15.75 22.90 -12.39
C ASN A 79 15.70 21.37 -12.54
N LEU A 80 14.57 20.84 -13.04
CA LEU A 80 14.39 19.41 -13.26
C LEU A 80 15.25 18.89 -14.42
N SER A 81 15.41 19.67 -15.50
CA SER A 81 16.28 19.31 -16.63
C SER A 81 17.75 19.21 -16.20
N TYR A 82 18.18 20.05 -15.27
CA TYR A 82 19.53 19.96 -14.69
C TYR A 82 19.73 18.63 -13.92
N LEU A 83 18.70 18.15 -13.20
CA LEU A 83 18.75 16.85 -12.53
C LEU A 83 18.93 15.67 -13.49
N ALA A 84 18.29 15.72 -14.67
CA ALA A 84 18.43 14.68 -15.67
C ALA A 84 19.88 14.58 -16.22
N GLN A 85 20.62 15.67 -16.20
CA GLN A 85 22.00 15.78 -16.72
C GLN A 85 23.06 15.60 -15.64
N SER A 86 22.71 15.85 -14.38
CA SER A 86 23.66 15.71 -13.27
C SER A 86 23.91 14.23 -12.96
N GLU A 87 25.17 13.83 -12.91
CA GLU A 87 25.59 12.57 -12.30
C GLU A 87 25.38 12.66 -10.77
N GLY A 88 24.10 12.80 -10.36
CA GLY A 88 23.77 12.88 -8.94
C GLY A 88 24.10 11.56 -8.28
N ALA A 89 25.03 11.59 -7.34
CA ALA A 89 25.12 10.56 -6.33
C ALA A 89 23.73 10.48 -5.66
N ALA A 90 22.91 9.50 -6.06
CA ALA A 90 21.79 9.09 -5.25
C ALA A 90 22.42 8.72 -3.92
N ASP A 91 22.21 9.57 -2.91
CA ASP A 91 22.38 9.13 -1.54
C ASP A 91 21.61 7.81 -1.47
N GLU A 92 22.30 6.72 -1.13
CA GLU A 92 21.61 5.46 -0.86
C GLU A 92 20.72 5.78 0.33
N SER A 93 19.52 6.30 0.03
CA SER A 93 18.52 6.51 1.05
C SER A 93 18.43 5.17 1.76
N THR A 94 18.61 5.16 3.06
CA THR A 94 18.62 3.97 3.89
C THR A 94 17.23 3.34 3.82
N SER A 95 16.97 2.66 2.70
CA SER A 95 15.76 1.84 2.50
C SER A 95 15.77 0.80 3.60
N LYS A 96 14.77 0.82 4.46
CA LYS A 96 14.63 -0.19 5.50
C LYS A 96 13.81 -1.37 5.00
N LEU A 97 14.14 -2.56 5.50
CA LEU A 97 13.31 -3.74 5.37
C LEU A 97 12.34 -3.78 6.56
N VAL A 98 11.04 -3.81 6.25
CA VAL A 98 9.97 -3.94 7.24
C VAL A 98 9.32 -5.31 7.10
N GLU A 99 9.42 -6.14 8.13
CA GLU A 99 8.77 -7.44 8.17
C GLU A 99 7.32 -7.29 8.67
N ILE A 100 6.38 -7.83 7.90
CA ILE A 100 4.94 -7.78 8.19
C ILE A 100 4.44 -9.20 8.43
N PRO A 101 4.11 -9.58 9.66
CA PRO A 101 3.51 -10.87 9.97
C PRO A 101 2.12 -10.98 9.36
N VAL A 102 1.81 -12.11 8.69
CA VAL A 102 0.54 -12.33 7.98
C VAL A 102 0.03 -13.74 8.26
N ALA A 103 -1.21 -13.83 8.76
CA ALA A 103 -1.97 -15.08 8.73
C ALA A 103 -2.70 -15.19 7.38
N TYR A 104 -2.52 -16.32 6.68
CA TYR A 104 -3.05 -16.53 5.34
C TYR A 104 -4.25 -17.47 5.34
N GLY A 105 -5.17 -17.23 4.38
CA GLY A 105 -6.34 -18.11 4.15
C GLY A 105 -7.39 -18.06 5.25
N GLY A 106 -8.37 -18.96 5.15
CA GLY A 106 -9.49 -19.00 6.09
C GLY A 106 -10.18 -17.63 6.23
N ASP A 107 -10.50 -17.27 7.46
CA ASP A 107 -11.12 -15.98 7.78
C ASP A 107 -10.18 -14.78 7.55
N PHE A 108 -8.88 -15.01 7.52
CA PHE A 108 -7.88 -13.97 7.27
C PHE A 108 -7.71 -13.65 5.79
N GLY A 109 -7.93 -14.61 4.90
CA GLY A 109 -7.73 -14.49 3.46
C GLY A 109 -8.75 -15.27 2.66
N PRO A 110 -10.04 -14.86 2.63
CA PRO A 110 -11.14 -15.61 2.05
C PRO A 110 -10.96 -15.91 0.55
N ASP A 111 -10.16 -15.15 -0.18
CA ASP A 111 -9.94 -15.34 -1.62
C ASP A 111 -8.66 -16.14 -1.95
N LEU A 112 -7.93 -16.65 -0.96
CA LEU A 112 -6.69 -17.39 -1.19
C LEU A 112 -6.91 -18.60 -2.11
N ASN A 113 -8.00 -19.34 -1.90
CA ASN A 113 -8.35 -20.50 -2.73
C ASN A 113 -8.68 -20.10 -4.17
N ASP A 114 -9.33 -18.96 -4.38
CA ASP A 114 -9.65 -18.45 -5.72
C ASP A 114 -8.36 -18.06 -6.46
N VAL A 115 -7.43 -17.39 -5.78
CA VAL A 115 -6.11 -17.06 -6.34
C VAL A 115 -5.34 -18.33 -6.72
N ALA A 116 -5.34 -19.33 -5.85
CA ALA A 116 -4.70 -20.62 -6.09
C ALA A 116 -5.32 -21.35 -7.29
N ALA A 117 -6.66 -21.41 -7.36
CA ALA A 117 -7.39 -22.02 -8.47
C ALA A 117 -7.11 -21.32 -9.80
N GLN A 118 -7.09 -19.99 -9.82
CA GLN A 118 -6.78 -19.21 -11.03
C GLN A 118 -5.33 -19.41 -11.48
N ALA A 119 -4.39 -19.52 -10.55
CA ALA A 119 -2.99 -19.78 -10.83
C ALA A 119 -2.69 -21.24 -11.18
N GLY A 120 -3.63 -22.18 -10.93
CA GLY A 120 -3.44 -23.60 -11.14
C GLY A 120 -2.42 -24.23 -10.18
N ILE A 121 -2.29 -23.69 -8.97
CA ILE A 121 -1.36 -24.15 -7.92
C ILE A 121 -2.08 -24.32 -6.59
N SER A 122 -1.41 -24.90 -5.59
CA SER A 122 -2.00 -25.03 -4.24
C SER A 122 -2.01 -23.67 -3.49
N PRO A 123 -2.91 -23.50 -2.51
CA PRO A 123 -2.88 -22.34 -1.60
C PRO A 123 -1.54 -22.18 -0.89
N ASP A 124 -0.92 -23.25 -0.45
CA ASP A 124 0.41 -23.21 0.19
C ASP A 124 1.49 -22.70 -0.76
N GLU A 125 1.39 -23.04 -2.04
CA GLU A 125 2.33 -22.52 -3.06
C GLU A 125 2.10 -21.02 -3.31
N VAL A 126 0.85 -20.54 -3.29
CA VAL A 126 0.55 -19.09 -3.34
C VAL A 126 1.21 -18.38 -2.16
N ILE A 127 1.03 -18.90 -0.94
CA ILE A 127 1.65 -18.35 0.28
C ILE A 127 3.16 -18.31 0.12
N ARG A 128 3.76 -19.42 -0.30
CA ARG A 128 5.21 -19.53 -0.49
C ARG A 128 5.73 -18.51 -1.50
N ILE A 129 5.08 -18.37 -2.64
CA ILE A 129 5.45 -17.39 -3.67
C ILE A 129 5.32 -15.97 -3.11
N HIS A 130 4.17 -15.64 -2.51
CA HIS A 130 3.89 -14.29 -2.01
C HIS A 130 4.87 -13.89 -0.89
N SER A 131 5.23 -14.80 0.02
CA SER A 131 6.12 -14.52 1.15
C SER A 131 7.62 -14.63 0.83
N SER A 132 7.99 -15.16 -0.34
CA SER A 132 9.41 -15.31 -0.72
C SER A 132 10.03 -14.07 -1.35
N VAL A 133 9.26 -13.01 -1.54
CA VAL A 133 9.67 -11.80 -2.25
C VAL A 133 9.78 -10.62 -1.29
N ASP A 134 10.83 -9.83 -1.46
CA ASP A 134 10.98 -8.53 -0.83
C ASP A 134 10.35 -7.48 -1.76
N TYR A 135 9.29 -6.81 -1.29
CA TYR A 135 8.48 -5.91 -2.08
C TYR A 135 8.86 -4.44 -1.86
N PRO A 136 9.42 -3.75 -2.86
CA PRO A 136 9.57 -2.31 -2.78
C PRO A 136 8.22 -1.61 -2.61
N VAL A 137 8.14 -0.66 -1.67
CA VAL A 137 7.01 0.27 -1.53
C VAL A 137 7.14 1.31 -2.62
N ALA A 138 6.39 1.15 -3.70
CA ALA A 138 6.42 2.07 -4.83
C ALA A 138 5.82 3.43 -4.47
N MET A 139 4.70 3.40 -3.76
CA MET A 139 4.00 4.61 -3.29
C MET A 139 3.08 4.30 -2.11
N LEU A 140 2.66 5.35 -1.41
CA LEU A 140 1.56 5.32 -0.47
C LEU A 140 0.39 6.11 -1.06
N GLY A 141 -0.84 5.60 -0.94
CA GLY A 141 -2.02 6.29 -1.49
C GLY A 141 -3.30 5.51 -1.27
N PHE A 142 -4.41 5.97 -1.83
CA PHE A 142 -5.76 5.43 -1.62
C PHE A 142 -6.28 5.66 -0.20
N LEU A 143 -5.56 5.17 0.81
CA LEU A 143 -5.80 5.39 2.23
C LEU A 143 -4.50 5.83 2.91
N PRO A 144 -4.56 6.57 4.04
CA PRO A 144 -3.37 6.84 4.83
C PRO A 144 -2.65 5.54 5.21
N GLY A 145 -1.39 5.41 4.78
CA GLY A 145 -0.59 4.23 5.06
C GLY A 145 -0.82 3.02 4.15
N PHE A 146 -1.67 3.08 3.11
CA PHE A 146 -1.81 1.97 2.17
C PHE A 146 -0.57 1.88 1.27
N PRO A 147 0.24 0.79 1.36
CA PRO A 147 1.41 0.62 0.53
C PRO A 147 1.03 -0.08 -0.79
N TYR A 148 1.34 0.56 -1.90
CA TYR A 148 1.34 -0.11 -3.20
C TYR A 148 2.70 -0.74 -3.43
N LEU A 149 2.72 -2.06 -3.52
CA LEU A 149 3.94 -2.86 -3.61
C LEU A 149 4.18 -3.32 -5.04
N SER A 150 5.44 -3.31 -5.46
CA SER A 150 5.85 -3.75 -6.80
C SER A 150 6.62 -5.07 -6.73
N GLY A 151 6.60 -5.84 -7.84
CA GLY A 151 7.37 -7.08 -7.95
C GLY A 151 6.62 -8.34 -7.54
N LEU A 152 5.28 -8.31 -7.54
CA LEU A 152 4.46 -9.52 -7.40
C LEU A 152 4.81 -10.51 -8.51
N ASP A 153 4.99 -11.79 -8.15
CA ASP A 153 5.27 -12.86 -9.11
C ASP A 153 4.09 -13.05 -10.07
N ALA A 154 4.38 -13.10 -11.36
CA ALA A 154 3.36 -13.19 -12.42
C ALA A 154 2.47 -14.44 -12.29
N ARG A 155 2.94 -15.51 -11.66
CA ARG A 155 2.17 -16.75 -11.44
C ARG A 155 0.94 -16.55 -10.56
N ILE A 156 0.95 -15.53 -9.70
CA ILE A 156 -0.15 -15.24 -8.79
C ILE A 156 -0.86 -13.91 -9.10
N HIS A 157 -0.62 -13.33 -10.28
CA HIS A 157 -1.40 -12.19 -10.75
C HIS A 157 -2.87 -12.57 -10.86
N THR A 158 -3.74 -11.82 -10.20
CA THR A 158 -5.17 -12.15 -10.14
C THR A 158 -6.01 -10.89 -10.33
N PRO A 159 -6.97 -10.87 -11.26
CA PRO A 159 -7.86 -9.73 -11.46
C PRO A 159 -8.61 -9.36 -10.18
N ARG A 160 -8.95 -8.08 -10.08
CA ARG A 160 -9.84 -7.59 -9.02
C ARG A 160 -11.20 -8.29 -9.10
N LEU A 161 -11.94 -8.25 -8.00
CA LEU A 161 -13.35 -8.68 -7.98
C LEU A 161 -14.17 -7.83 -8.95
N ASP A 162 -15.10 -8.43 -9.69
CA ASP A 162 -16.04 -7.71 -10.56
C ASP A 162 -16.94 -6.77 -9.76
N THR A 163 -17.33 -7.18 -8.56
CA THR A 163 -18.07 -6.36 -7.61
C THR A 163 -17.21 -6.13 -6.37
N PRO A 164 -16.74 -4.89 -6.14
CA PRO A 164 -15.96 -4.56 -4.95
C PRO A 164 -16.74 -4.83 -3.66
N ARG A 165 -16.06 -5.24 -2.61
CA ARG A 165 -16.61 -5.33 -1.26
C ARG A 165 -16.88 -3.94 -0.71
N THR A 166 -17.96 -3.78 0.04
CA THR A 166 -18.30 -2.53 0.73
C THR A 166 -17.43 -2.27 1.94
N ALA A 167 -16.92 -3.34 2.57
CA ALA A 167 -16.01 -3.28 3.70
C ALA A 167 -14.95 -4.39 3.58
N ILE A 168 -13.69 -3.98 3.57
CA ILE A 168 -12.51 -4.84 3.69
C ILE A 168 -11.95 -4.58 5.08
N PRO A 169 -11.76 -5.60 5.92
CA PRO A 169 -11.23 -5.40 7.27
C PRO A 169 -9.82 -4.79 7.26
N ARG A 170 -9.52 -3.99 8.27
CA ARG A 170 -8.17 -3.49 8.52
C ARG A 170 -7.16 -4.63 8.60
N GLY A 171 -5.95 -4.40 8.09
CA GLY A 171 -4.86 -5.35 8.08
C GLY A 171 -4.94 -6.35 6.90
N SER A 172 -6.02 -6.35 6.11
CA SER A 172 -6.16 -7.28 4.98
C SER A 172 -5.02 -7.11 3.97
N VAL A 173 -4.40 -8.22 3.58
CA VAL A 173 -3.40 -8.31 2.52
C VAL A 173 -4.06 -8.82 1.26
N GLY A 174 -3.89 -8.10 0.16
CA GLY A 174 -4.61 -8.41 -1.07
C GLY A 174 -3.77 -8.36 -2.32
N ILE A 175 -4.29 -9.01 -3.37
CA ILE A 175 -3.78 -8.98 -4.74
C ILE A 175 -4.81 -8.31 -5.65
N GLY A 176 -4.36 -7.36 -6.46
CA GLY A 176 -5.18 -6.68 -7.46
C GLY A 176 -4.42 -6.51 -8.77
N GLY A 177 -4.67 -7.39 -9.76
CA GLY A 177 -3.88 -7.43 -10.99
C GLY A 177 -2.44 -7.86 -10.72
N GLN A 178 -1.50 -7.01 -11.05
CA GLN A 178 -0.06 -7.23 -10.86
C GLN A 178 0.47 -6.67 -9.52
N GLN A 179 -0.41 -6.25 -8.64
CA GLN A 179 -0.10 -5.51 -7.43
C GLN A 179 -0.44 -6.30 -6.18
N THR A 180 0.32 -6.13 -5.11
CA THR A 180 -0.06 -6.52 -3.77
C THR A 180 0.04 -5.31 -2.84
N GLY A 181 -0.63 -5.37 -1.69
CA GLY A 181 -0.67 -4.29 -0.71
C GLY A 181 -1.42 -4.68 0.56
N ILE A 182 -1.51 -3.73 1.49
CA ILE A 182 -2.12 -3.95 2.80
C ILE A 182 -3.13 -2.83 3.06
N TYR A 183 -4.34 -3.19 3.47
CA TYR A 183 -5.37 -2.23 3.88
C TYR A 183 -5.12 -1.78 5.33
N PRO A 184 -4.63 -0.56 5.58
CA PRO A 184 -4.31 -0.11 6.94
C PRO A 184 -5.56 0.22 7.75
N LEU A 185 -6.67 0.48 7.07
CA LEU A 185 -7.98 0.82 7.63
C LEU A 185 -9.07 0.01 6.94
N GLU A 186 -10.22 -0.14 7.60
CA GLU A 186 -11.41 -0.66 6.96
C GLU A 186 -11.85 0.29 5.84
N SER A 187 -12.14 -0.29 4.66
CA SER A 187 -12.55 0.47 3.48
C SER A 187 -13.24 -0.41 2.44
N PRO A 188 -14.00 0.16 1.51
CA PRO A 188 -14.39 -0.57 0.31
C PRO A 188 -13.17 -0.93 -0.55
N GLY A 189 -13.29 -2.04 -1.34
CA GLY A 189 -12.24 -2.41 -2.28
C GLY A 189 -12.52 -3.72 -3.02
N GLY A 190 -11.81 -3.91 -4.13
CA GLY A 190 -12.03 -5.04 -5.04
C GLY A 190 -10.83 -5.98 -5.16
N TRP A 191 -9.82 -5.87 -4.31
CA TRP A 191 -8.68 -6.79 -4.35
C TRP A 191 -9.03 -8.14 -3.75
N ARG A 192 -8.38 -9.19 -4.22
CA ARG A 192 -8.48 -10.55 -3.69
C ARG A 192 -7.71 -10.64 -2.37
N LEU A 193 -8.42 -10.89 -1.28
CA LEU A 193 -7.84 -10.96 0.06
C LEU A 193 -7.24 -12.34 0.29
N ILE A 194 -5.93 -12.40 0.51
CA ILE A 194 -5.18 -13.66 0.69
C ILE A 194 -4.69 -13.89 2.11
N GLY A 195 -4.68 -12.84 2.93
CA GLY A 195 -4.23 -12.91 4.32
C GLY A 195 -4.55 -11.63 5.09
N ARG A 196 -4.13 -11.58 6.35
CA ARG A 196 -4.31 -10.42 7.22
C ARG A 196 -3.13 -10.28 8.17
N THR A 197 -2.68 -9.05 8.40
CA THR A 197 -1.70 -8.72 9.43
C THR A 197 -2.37 -8.27 10.72
N PRO A 198 -1.86 -8.68 11.90
CA PRO A 198 -2.35 -8.19 13.18
C PRO A 198 -1.85 -6.77 13.53
N LEU A 199 -0.89 -6.22 12.78
CA LEU A 199 -0.26 -4.95 13.10
C LEU A 199 -1.22 -3.77 12.92
N LEU A 200 -1.11 -2.78 13.81
CA LEU A 200 -1.74 -1.48 13.66
C LEU A 200 -0.86 -0.59 12.76
N LEU A 201 -1.11 -0.61 11.44
CA LEU A 201 -0.30 0.11 10.45
C LEU A 201 -0.61 1.60 10.38
N PHE A 202 -1.79 2.02 10.80
CA PHE A 202 -2.21 3.41 10.85
C PHE A 202 -3.06 3.67 12.08
N ASP A 203 -2.74 4.74 12.79
CA ASP A 203 -3.48 5.23 13.95
C ASP A 203 -3.98 6.65 13.68
N ALA A 204 -5.30 6.81 13.62
CA ALA A 204 -5.94 8.12 13.42
C ALA A 204 -5.70 9.10 14.60
N GLY A 205 -5.34 8.59 15.77
CA GLY A 205 -4.95 9.40 16.94
C GLY A 205 -3.56 10.03 16.81
N GLY A 206 -2.78 9.61 15.78
CA GLY A 206 -1.45 10.15 15.52
C GLY A 206 -0.39 9.76 16.56
N THR A 207 -0.65 8.73 17.38
CA THR A 207 0.29 8.24 18.41
C THR A 207 1.36 7.32 17.83
N ARG A 208 1.13 6.78 16.62
CA ARG A 208 2.06 5.89 15.90
C ARG A 208 2.34 6.39 14.50
N GLU A 209 3.59 6.32 14.11
CA GLU A 209 4.01 6.56 12.73
C GLU A 209 3.74 5.33 11.86
N ILE A 210 3.45 5.57 10.59
CA ILE A 210 3.36 4.50 9.57
C ILE A 210 4.74 3.82 9.51
N PRO A 211 4.81 2.46 9.63
CA PRO A 211 6.09 1.77 9.79
C PRO A 211 6.97 1.76 8.54
N TYR A 212 6.49 2.24 7.42
CA TYR A 212 7.19 2.27 6.13
C TYR A 212 6.89 3.55 5.34
N ALA A 213 7.75 3.86 4.39
CA ALA A 213 7.61 4.97 3.45
C ALA A 213 7.86 4.49 2.01
N ALA A 214 7.54 5.32 1.01
CA ALA A 214 7.90 5.04 -0.36
C ALA A 214 9.43 4.94 -0.50
N GLY A 215 9.90 3.86 -1.14
CA GLY A 215 11.31 3.51 -1.23
C GLY A 215 11.78 2.47 -0.21
N ASP A 216 11.04 2.23 0.87
CA ASP A 216 11.29 1.10 1.77
C ASP A 216 10.91 -0.24 1.13
N THR A 217 11.22 -1.32 1.80
CA THR A 217 10.92 -2.68 1.35
C THR A 217 10.09 -3.41 2.40
N ILE A 218 9.04 -4.10 1.96
CA ILE A 218 8.20 -4.94 2.83
C ILE A 218 8.46 -6.41 2.52
N ARG A 219 8.61 -7.23 3.57
CA ARG A 219 8.61 -8.68 3.52
C ARG A 219 7.43 -9.23 4.30
N PHE A 220 6.62 -10.07 3.66
CA PHE A 220 5.54 -10.78 4.36
C PHE A 220 6.09 -12.04 5.04
N VAL A 221 5.81 -12.18 6.33
CA VAL A 221 6.23 -13.32 7.13
C VAL A 221 4.99 -14.13 7.51
N PRO A 222 4.82 -15.37 6.97
CA PRO A 222 3.69 -16.21 7.35
C PRO A 222 3.72 -16.54 8.85
N ILE A 223 2.58 -16.37 9.52
CA ILE A 223 2.41 -16.71 10.94
C ILE A 223 1.19 -17.61 11.12
N SER A 224 1.15 -18.32 12.25
CA SER A 224 -0.01 -19.09 12.66
C SER A 224 -1.14 -18.19 13.16
N GLU A 225 -2.34 -18.73 13.17
CA GLU A 225 -3.50 -18.08 13.75
C GLU A 225 -3.30 -17.71 15.24
N ALA A 226 -2.71 -18.60 16.03
CA ALA A 226 -2.41 -18.35 17.44
C ALA A 226 -1.46 -17.15 17.62
N GLU A 227 -0.45 -17.06 16.77
CA GLU A 227 0.51 -15.96 16.76
C GLU A 227 -0.15 -14.65 16.32
N PHE A 228 -1.07 -14.71 15.35
CA PHE A 228 -1.87 -13.54 14.94
C PHE A 228 -2.63 -12.94 16.12
N TYR A 229 -3.36 -13.76 16.88
CA TYR A 229 -4.13 -13.27 18.04
C TYR A 229 -3.24 -12.74 19.16
N ARG A 230 -2.07 -13.36 19.37
CA ARG A 230 -1.09 -12.89 20.35
C ARG A 230 -0.59 -11.48 20.01
N ILE A 231 -0.14 -11.29 18.76
CA ILE A 231 0.36 -9.99 18.29
C ILE A 231 -0.76 -8.95 18.29
N ALA A 232 -1.97 -9.28 17.82
CA ALA A 232 -3.09 -8.37 17.80
C ALA A 232 -3.44 -7.84 19.20
N ALA A 233 -3.35 -8.69 20.22
CA ALA A 233 -3.57 -8.27 21.62
C ALA A 233 -2.47 -7.33 22.11
N GLU A 234 -1.21 -7.58 21.77
CA GLU A 234 -0.07 -6.71 22.12
C GLU A 234 -0.14 -5.35 21.42
N GLU A 235 -0.56 -5.34 20.15
CA GLU A 235 -0.74 -4.14 19.33
C GLU A 235 -2.00 -3.33 19.68
N GLY A 236 -2.94 -3.92 20.43
CA GLY A 236 -4.24 -3.33 20.67
C GLY A 236 -5.11 -3.24 19.41
N THR A 237 -4.89 -4.15 18.47
CA THR A 237 -5.61 -4.19 17.19
C THR A 237 -7.03 -4.71 17.41
N ASP A 238 -8.05 -3.94 17.00
CA ASP A 238 -9.44 -4.40 17.00
C ASP A 238 -9.64 -5.47 15.93
N ILE A 239 -10.01 -6.67 16.37
CA ILE A 239 -10.26 -7.88 15.57
C ILE A 239 -11.64 -8.48 15.86
N SER A 240 -12.55 -7.66 16.37
CA SER A 240 -13.92 -8.09 16.73
C SER A 240 -14.70 -8.68 15.58
N ASP A 241 -14.38 -8.29 14.33
CA ASP A 241 -14.94 -8.85 13.12
C ASP A 241 -14.62 -10.36 12.95
N LEU A 242 -13.42 -10.81 13.33
CA LEU A 242 -13.03 -12.23 13.30
C LEU A 242 -13.74 -13.03 14.40
N ALA A 243 -13.97 -12.43 15.56
CA ALA A 243 -14.70 -13.07 16.65
C ALA A 243 -16.17 -13.28 16.29
N ASN A 244 -16.79 -12.30 15.60
CA ASN A 244 -18.17 -12.37 15.14
C ASN A 244 -18.38 -13.44 14.05
N ALA A 245 -17.44 -13.55 13.10
CA ALA A 245 -17.48 -14.57 12.03
C ALA A 245 -17.48 -16.00 12.61
N ARG A 246 -16.76 -16.24 13.71
CA ARG A 246 -16.75 -17.55 14.39
C ARG A 246 -18.02 -17.87 15.16
N SER A 247 -18.67 -16.86 15.76
CA SER A 247 -19.94 -17.06 16.47
C SER A 247 -21.06 -17.46 15.51
N ASP A 248 -21.08 -16.92 14.31
CA ASP A 248 -22.05 -17.26 13.26
C ASP A 248 -21.86 -18.68 12.70
N TYR A 249 -20.63 -19.19 12.71
CA TYR A 249 -20.34 -20.57 12.26
C TYR A 249 -20.70 -21.61 13.32
N SER A 250 -20.54 -21.29 14.60
CA SER A 250 -20.92 -22.19 15.70
C SER A 250 -22.43 -22.22 15.96
N SER A 251 -23.17 -21.16 15.59
CA SER A 251 -24.64 -21.11 15.78
C SER A 251 -25.43 -21.83 14.67
N ASN A 252 -24.83 -22.14 13.53
CA ASN A 252 -25.45 -22.86 12.44
C ASN A 252 -25.31 -24.39 12.55
N GLY A 253 -24.69 -24.92 13.60
CA GLY A 253 -24.44 -26.34 13.86
C GLY A 253 -25.45 -27.03 14.76
N GLU A 254 -26.36 -26.32 15.43
CA GLU A 254 -27.42 -26.93 16.24
C GLU A 254 -28.77 -26.31 15.92
N SER A 255 -29.61 -27.13 15.31
CA SER A 255 -31.01 -26.85 15.03
C SER A 255 -31.82 -26.74 16.30
N GLY A 256 -32.68 -25.75 16.43
CA GLY A 256 -33.87 -25.90 17.28
C GLY A 256 -34.21 -24.68 18.14
N ASP A 257 -35.07 -23.89 17.57
CA ASP A 257 -36.26 -23.29 18.19
C ASP A 257 -36.15 -22.25 19.33
N ALA A 258 -36.85 -21.17 19.03
CA ALA A 258 -37.61 -20.26 19.89
C ALA A 258 -36.95 -19.02 20.53
N ARG A 259 -37.37 -17.89 19.93
CA ARG A 259 -38.02 -16.71 20.55
C ARG A 259 -37.22 -15.80 21.50
N ASP A 260 -37.18 -14.64 21.06
CA ASP A 260 -37.86 -13.39 21.45
C ASP A 260 -37.05 -12.31 22.21
N VAL A 261 -37.08 -11.16 21.61
CA VAL A 261 -37.32 -9.80 22.09
C VAL A 261 -36.28 -9.01 22.89
N SER A 262 -36.15 -7.82 22.38
CA SER A 262 -35.82 -6.51 22.98
C SER A 262 -34.34 -6.15 23.13
N GLY A 263 -33.81 -5.24 22.32
CA GLY A 263 -34.05 -3.83 22.50
C GLY A 263 -33.01 -3.19 23.40
N ALA A 264 -31.86 -2.74 22.85
CA ALA A 264 -31.10 -1.65 23.43
C ALA A 264 -30.37 -0.83 22.35
N SER A 265 -30.98 0.29 22.04
CA SER A 265 -30.38 1.39 21.28
C SER A 265 -29.25 2.00 22.10
N SER A 266 -28.00 1.89 21.67
CA SER A 266 -26.92 2.72 22.16
C SER A 266 -26.53 3.73 21.06
N LYS A 267 -26.85 4.99 21.32
CA LYS A 267 -26.46 6.13 20.52
C LYS A 267 -24.95 6.24 20.45
N ARG A 268 -24.39 6.09 19.26
CA ARG A 268 -23.00 6.49 18.98
C ARG A 268 -23.00 7.98 18.64
N GLU A 269 -22.26 8.78 19.38
CA GLU A 269 -21.95 10.16 19.03
C GLU A 269 -21.08 10.20 17.76
N PRO A 270 -21.24 11.22 16.89
CA PRO A 270 -20.46 11.35 15.70
C PRO A 270 -19.04 11.84 16.03
N LEU A 271 -18.04 11.06 15.62
CA LEU A 271 -16.63 11.43 15.65
C LEU A 271 -16.38 12.72 14.85
N ALA A 272 -15.65 13.64 15.46
CA ALA A 272 -15.26 14.92 14.89
C ALA A 272 -14.51 14.72 13.55
N ARG A 273 -14.93 15.48 12.53
CA ARG A 273 -14.30 15.53 11.21
C ARG A 273 -12.87 16.07 11.31
N ALA A 274 -11.89 15.20 11.28
CA ALA A 274 -10.52 15.58 10.97
C ALA A 274 -10.46 16.01 9.48
N ARG A 275 -10.04 17.24 9.22
CA ARG A 275 -9.83 17.74 7.86
C ARG A 275 -8.49 17.22 7.37
N TYR A 276 -8.51 16.20 6.53
CA TYR A 276 -7.36 15.77 5.75
C TYR A 276 -7.48 16.32 4.34
N SER A 277 -6.45 17.03 3.87
CA SER A 277 -6.32 17.36 2.45
C SER A 277 -5.90 16.09 1.72
N ILE A 278 -6.85 15.43 1.08
CA ILE A 278 -6.57 14.31 0.18
C ILE A 278 -6.16 14.92 -1.15
N SER A 279 -4.92 14.74 -1.55
CA SER A 279 -4.51 14.94 -2.94
C SER A 279 -5.27 13.91 -3.80
N GLN A 280 -6.29 14.36 -4.53
CA GLN A 280 -6.99 13.57 -5.55
C GLN A 280 -6.12 13.51 -6.81
N ALA A 281 -5.20 12.58 -6.88
CA ALA A 281 -4.49 12.27 -8.12
C ALA A 281 -4.02 10.82 -8.11
N ALA A 282 -4.93 9.89 -8.24
CA ALA A 282 -4.67 8.52 -8.69
C ALA A 282 -6.01 7.84 -9.05
N LEU A 283 -6.60 8.24 -10.18
CA LEU A 283 -7.58 7.45 -10.92
C LEU A 283 -7.00 7.12 -12.29
#